data_b5622f018f63e26b55702ff2ba9c8ef0
#
_entry.id   b5622f018f63e26b55702ff2ba9c8ef0
#
_cell.length_a   1.000
_cell.length_b   1.000
_cell.length_c   1.000
_cell.angle_alpha   90.00
_cell.angle_beta   90.00
_cell.angle_gamma   90.00
#
_symmetry.space_group_name_H-M   'P 1'
#
loop_
_entity.id
_entity.type
_entity.pdbx_description
1 polymer ?
#
loop_
_entity_poly.entity_id
_entity_poly.type
_entity_poly.pdbx_seq_one_letter_code
_entity_poly.pdbx_strand_id
1 'polypeptide(L)'
;MKIIADTHAHTLASGHAYSTIKEMAAAAKAKGLKALALTEHAPEMPGTCGLFYFQNLDVVPREADGVRLLMGAEVNIMDPDGMIDLPEKTCMDLDIVVASIHPPCYGLDHTPEENIRAYVEVMKKPYVNIIGHPDDGRFPFDYEILVKTAKETGTLLEINNSSMRPQSSRKGTRENILTMLDLCRQYEV
;
A
#
# COMPACT_ATOMS: atom_id res chain seq x y z
N MET A 1 3.62 2.54 22.12
CA MET A 1 4.31 1.81 21.00
C MET A 1 5.16 2.83 20.26
N LYS A 2 6.37 2.47 19.82
CA LYS A 2 7.23 3.34 19.00
C LYS A 2 7.27 2.78 17.59
N ILE A 3 6.91 3.58 16.59
CA ILE A 3 7.04 3.22 15.17
C ILE A 3 8.54 3.27 14.82
N ILE A 4 9.07 2.20 14.25
CA ILE A 4 10.49 2.07 13.88
C ILE A 4 10.69 1.88 12.38
N ALA A 5 9.64 1.65 11.62
CA ALA A 5 9.63 1.51 10.17
C ALA A 5 8.44 2.26 9.57
N ASP A 6 8.63 2.83 8.38
CA ASP A 6 7.55 3.28 7.50
C ASP A 6 7.52 2.34 6.31
N THR A 7 6.37 1.71 6.07
CA THR A 7 6.21 0.65 5.07
C THR A 7 5.50 1.10 3.81
N HIS A 8 5.11 2.38 3.72
CA HIS A 8 4.38 2.92 2.58
C HIS A 8 4.75 4.39 2.37
N ALA A 9 5.67 4.66 1.46
CA ALA A 9 6.12 6.00 1.14
C ALA A 9 6.47 6.15 -0.35
N HIS A 10 6.35 7.38 -0.85
CA HIS A 10 6.58 7.72 -2.25
C HIS A 10 7.69 8.76 -2.40
N THR A 11 8.38 8.71 -3.54
CA THR A 11 9.34 9.69 -3.98
C THR A 11 8.83 10.43 -5.23
N LEU A 12 9.68 11.29 -5.77
CA LEU A 12 9.37 11.99 -7.03
C LEU A 12 9.08 11.04 -8.22
N ALA A 13 9.40 9.74 -8.12
CA ALA A 13 9.10 8.75 -9.15
C ALA A 13 7.59 8.48 -9.27
N SER A 14 6.81 8.67 -8.22
CA SER A 14 5.35 8.54 -8.24
C SER A 14 4.62 9.77 -8.83
N GLY A 15 5.34 10.82 -9.22
CA GLY A 15 4.77 11.99 -9.89
C GLY A 15 3.94 12.95 -9.01
N HIS A 16 3.48 12.51 -7.85
CA HIS A 16 2.71 13.33 -6.88
C HIS A 16 3.44 13.53 -5.54
N ALA A 17 4.66 12.99 -5.39
CA ALA A 17 5.57 13.25 -4.29
C ALA A 17 6.83 13.97 -4.82
N TYR A 18 7.54 14.67 -3.95
CA TYR A 18 8.53 15.65 -4.41
C TYR A 18 9.90 15.48 -3.76
N SER A 19 10.09 14.43 -2.96
CA SER A 19 11.38 14.11 -2.33
C SER A 19 12.13 13.03 -3.09
N THR A 20 13.44 13.10 -3.08
CA THR A 20 14.34 12.04 -3.57
C THR A 20 14.49 10.93 -2.53
N ILE A 21 15.01 9.76 -2.94
CA ILE A 21 15.36 8.66 -2.02
C ILE A 21 16.28 9.15 -0.89
N LYS A 22 17.27 9.99 -1.20
CA LYS A 22 18.21 10.52 -0.20
C LYS A 22 17.52 11.42 0.83
N GLU A 23 16.64 12.30 0.39
CA GLU A 23 15.88 13.17 1.29
C GLU A 23 14.92 12.36 2.17
N MET A 24 14.29 11.34 1.62
CA MET A 24 13.43 10.43 2.38
C MET A 24 14.21 9.65 3.43
N ALA A 25 15.39 9.10 3.09
CA ALA A 25 16.25 8.41 4.04
C ALA A 25 16.73 9.34 5.16
N ALA A 26 17.15 10.56 4.82
CA ALA A 26 17.58 11.56 5.81
C ALA A 26 16.43 11.95 6.76
N ALA A 27 15.22 12.13 6.23
CA ALA A 27 14.02 12.41 7.03
C ALA A 27 13.64 11.24 7.94
N ALA A 28 13.72 10.00 7.44
CA ALA A 28 13.49 8.79 8.22
C ALA A 28 14.47 8.67 9.39
N LYS A 29 15.77 8.90 9.14
CA LYS A 29 16.80 8.97 10.18
C LYS A 29 16.48 10.03 11.24
N ALA A 30 16.13 11.24 10.82
CA ALA A 30 15.79 12.34 11.72
C ALA A 30 14.59 12.01 12.63
N LYS A 31 13.63 11.21 12.13
CA LYS A 31 12.50 10.68 12.89
C LYS A 31 12.82 9.45 13.73
N GLY A 32 14.04 8.92 13.65
CA GLY A 32 14.50 7.75 14.39
C GLY A 32 13.98 6.42 13.84
N LEU A 33 13.51 6.39 12.58
CA LEU A 33 13.15 5.17 11.89
C LEU A 33 14.40 4.33 11.59
N LYS A 34 14.23 3.02 11.58
CA LYS A 34 15.26 2.02 11.26
C LYS A 34 15.11 1.46 9.84
N ALA A 35 13.89 1.51 9.31
CA ALA A 35 13.59 1.10 7.95
C ALA A 35 12.59 2.04 7.30
N LEU A 36 12.70 2.14 5.97
CA LEU A 36 11.80 2.89 5.11
C LEU A 36 11.54 2.07 3.85
N ALA A 37 10.29 1.80 3.54
CA ALA A 37 9.90 1.25 2.25
C ALA A 37 9.57 2.38 1.28
N LEU A 38 10.12 2.28 0.08
CA LEU A 38 9.82 3.15 -1.04
C LEU A 38 8.93 2.36 -1.99
N THR A 39 7.66 2.67 -1.97
CA THR A 39 6.59 1.90 -2.64
C THR A 39 5.90 2.81 -3.65
N GLU A 40 6.61 3.11 -4.74
CA GLU A 40 6.09 3.97 -5.79
C GLU A 40 4.81 3.39 -6.40
N HIS A 41 3.91 4.25 -6.86
CA HIS A 41 2.75 3.80 -7.59
C HIS A 41 3.13 3.04 -8.86
N ALA A 42 2.49 1.92 -9.09
CA ALA A 42 2.66 1.09 -10.27
C ALA A 42 2.09 1.76 -11.54
N PRO A 43 2.43 1.28 -12.75
CA PRO A 43 2.36 2.04 -14.00
C PRO A 43 1.01 2.61 -14.42
N GLU A 44 -0.11 2.02 -14.00
CA GLU A 44 -1.45 2.51 -14.41
C GLU A 44 -1.91 3.75 -13.62
N MET A 45 -1.21 4.11 -12.55
CA MET A 45 -1.47 5.38 -11.86
C MET A 45 -1.00 6.55 -12.72
N PRO A 46 -1.84 7.54 -13.03
CA PRO A 46 -1.46 8.68 -13.85
C PRO A 46 -0.27 9.46 -13.28
N GLY A 47 0.76 9.67 -14.12
CA GLY A 47 1.92 10.50 -13.79
C GLY A 47 3.06 9.77 -13.07
N THR A 48 2.94 8.47 -12.82
CA THR A 48 3.97 7.65 -12.18
C THR A 48 5.04 7.15 -13.16
N CYS A 49 6.03 6.41 -12.61
CA CYS A 49 7.07 5.74 -13.37
C CYS A 49 6.54 4.44 -14.04
N GLY A 50 7.21 4.03 -15.13
CA GLY A 50 6.84 2.83 -15.87
C GLY A 50 7.46 1.54 -15.30
N LEU A 51 7.09 0.39 -15.88
CA LEU A 51 7.54 -0.95 -15.48
C LEU A 51 9.05 -1.07 -15.32
N PHE A 52 9.84 -0.44 -16.19
CA PHE A 52 11.30 -0.52 -16.14
C PHE A 52 11.89 0.03 -14.83
N TYR A 53 11.24 1.00 -14.20
CA TYR A 53 11.65 1.50 -12.88
C TYR A 53 11.70 0.38 -11.85
N PHE A 54 10.62 -0.41 -11.75
CA PHE A 54 10.52 -1.52 -10.79
C PHE A 54 11.48 -2.66 -11.09
N GLN A 55 11.73 -2.94 -12.38
CA GLN A 55 12.67 -3.97 -12.81
C GLN A 55 14.14 -3.61 -12.57
N ASN A 56 14.43 -2.34 -12.29
CA ASN A 56 15.79 -1.84 -12.08
C ASN A 56 16.07 -1.44 -10.62
N LEU A 57 15.19 -1.76 -9.67
CA LEU A 57 15.35 -1.36 -8.26
C LEU A 57 16.46 -2.11 -7.52
N ASP A 58 17.00 -3.18 -8.07
CA ASP A 58 18.12 -3.93 -7.52
C ASP A 58 19.42 -3.12 -7.48
N VAL A 59 19.57 -2.10 -8.34
CA VAL A 59 20.74 -1.21 -8.35
C VAL A 59 20.71 -0.16 -7.23
N VAL A 60 19.58 0.03 -6.55
CA VAL A 60 19.44 1.01 -5.47
C VAL A 60 20.10 0.48 -4.20
N PRO A 61 20.96 1.26 -3.51
CA PRO A 61 21.52 0.86 -2.23
C PRO A 61 20.43 0.50 -1.20
N ARG A 62 20.61 -0.63 -0.51
CA ARG A 62 19.65 -1.11 0.51
C ARG A 62 19.82 -0.43 1.88
N GLU A 63 20.71 0.55 1.97
CA GLU A 63 20.90 1.39 3.16
C GLU A 63 21.33 2.80 2.75
N ALA A 64 20.75 3.80 3.40
CA ALA A 64 21.19 5.18 3.31
C ALA A 64 21.02 5.85 4.67
N ASP A 65 22.04 6.62 5.09
CA ASP A 65 22.03 7.36 6.36
C ASP A 65 21.81 6.48 7.61
N GLY A 66 22.12 5.18 7.55
CA GLY A 66 21.88 4.21 8.63
C GLY A 66 20.41 3.78 8.74
N VAL A 67 19.61 4.03 7.69
CA VAL A 67 18.24 3.55 7.53
C VAL A 67 18.22 2.45 6.47
N ARG A 68 17.66 1.28 6.80
CA ARG A 68 17.41 0.21 5.82
C ARG A 68 16.34 0.66 4.83
N LEU A 69 16.63 0.55 3.53
CA LEU A 69 15.71 0.84 2.45
C LEU A 69 15.12 -0.47 1.91
N LEU A 70 13.80 -0.54 1.85
CA LEU A 70 13.05 -1.61 1.21
C LEU A 70 12.52 -1.07 -0.11
N MET A 71 12.87 -1.73 -1.22
CA MET A 71 12.40 -1.34 -2.54
C MET A 71 11.12 -2.11 -2.88
N GLY A 72 10.05 -1.38 -3.13
CA GLY A 72 8.74 -1.95 -3.31
C GLY A 72 7.90 -1.25 -4.35
N ALA A 73 6.64 -1.62 -4.38
CA ALA A 73 5.61 -0.99 -5.21
C ALA A 73 4.29 -0.87 -4.45
N GLU A 74 3.56 0.19 -4.72
CA GLU A 74 2.13 0.24 -4.47
C GLU A 74 1.41 -0.10 -5.79
N VAL A 75 1.01 -1.39 -5.91
CA VAL A 75 0.30 -1.87 -7.08
C VAL A 75 -1.16 -1.46 -7.06
N ASN A 76 -1.70 -1.12 -8.22
CA ASN A 76 -3.10 -0.80 -8.37
C ASN A 76 -3.91 -2.09 -8.55
N ILE A 77 -4.95 -2.25 -7.75
CA ILE A 77 -6.00 -3.26 -8.01
C ILE A 77 -6.84 -2.70 -9.15
N MET A 78 -6.97 -3.46 -10.25
CA MET A 78 -7.54 -2.98 -11.51
C MET A 78 -9.01 -3.41 -11.71
N ASP A 79 -9.40 -4.52 -11.08
CA ASP A 79 -10.75 -5.09 -11.22
C ASP A 79 -11.15 -5.92 -10.00
N PRO A 80 -12.44 -6.33 -9.91
CA PRO A 80 -12.94 -7.18 -8.83
C PRO A 80 -12.33 -8.59 -8.78
N ASP A 81 -11.64 -9.05 -9.82
CA ASP A 81 -10.99 -10.35 -9.88
C ASP A 81 -9.52 -10.27 -9.38
N GLY A 82 -9.12 -9.11 -8.85
CA GLY A 82 -7.80 -8.88 -8.23
C GLY A 82 -6.67 -8.79 -9.24
N MET A 83 -6.95 -8.37 -10.48
CA MET A 83 -5.88 -8.02 -11.43
C MET A 83 -5.08 -6.83 -10.91
N ILE A 84 -3.77 -6.87 -11.07
CA ILE A 84 -2.85 -5.78 -10.71
C ILE A 84 -2.02 -5.35 -11.92
N ASP A 85 -1.47 -4.15 -11.86
CA ASP A 85 -0.76 -3.50 -12.95
C ASP A 85 0.76 -3.74 -12.99
N LEU A 86 1.28 -4.65 -12.16
CA LEU A 86 2.64 -5.16 -12.28
C LEU A 86 2.66 -6.66 -12.55
N PRO A 87 3.58 -7.15 -13.42
CA PRO A 87 3.77 -8.58 -13.62
C PRO A 87 4.17 -9.30 -12.32
N GLU A 88 3.64 -10.49 -12.10
CA GLU A 88 3.94 -11.33 -10.92
C GLU A 88 5.44 -11.46 -10.67
N LYS A 89 6.22 -11.75 -11.71
CA LYS A 89 7.69 -11.88 -11.60
C LYS A 89 8.31 -10.61 -11.01
N THR A 90 7.88 -9.42 -11.47
CA THR A 90 8.39 -8.15 -10.94
C THR A 90 8.02 -7.99 -9.47
N CYS A 91 6.78 -8.33 -9.10
CA CYS A 91 6.35 -8.27 -7.69
C CYS A 91 7.16 -9.20 -6.79
N MET A 92 7.50 -10.40 -7.26
CA MET A 92 8.30 -11.37 -6.51
C MET A 92 9.76 -10.94 -6.31
N ASP A 93 10.28 -10.09 -7.16
CA ASP A 93 11.64 -9.56 -7.08
C ASP A 93 11.75 -8.32 -6.14
N LEU A 94 10.61 -7.79 -5.67
CA LEU A 94 10.55 -6.64 -4.74
C LEU A 94 10.65 -7.07 -3.27
N ASP A 95 11.16 -6.17 -2.41
CA ASP A 95 11.22 -6.40 -0.96
C ASP A 95 9.83 -6.34 -0.30
N ILE A 96 8.91 -5.56 -0.87
CA ILE A 96 7.56 -5.31 -0.32
C ILE A 96 6.59 -4.87 -1.42
N VAL A 97 5.38 -5.40 -1.39
CA VAL A 97 4.27 -5.03 -2.29
C VAL A 97 3.07 -4.62 -1.44
N VAL A 98 2.63 -3.39 -1.65
CA VAL A 98 1.38 -2.84 -1.13
C VAL A 98 0.35 -2.89 -2.26
N ALA A 99 -0.84 -3.42 -2.01
CA ALA A 99 -1.92 -3.44 -3.01
C ALA A 99 -3.05 -2.50 -2.57
N SER A 100 -3.44 -1.59 -3.46
CA SER A 100 -4.40 -0.53 -3.15
C SER A 100 -5.46 -0.37 -4.23
N ILE A 101 -6.65 0.04 -3.83
CA ILE A 101 -7.67 0.53 -4.76
C ILE A 101 -7.51 2.05 -4.92
N HIS A 102 -7.37 2.48 -6.18
CA HIS A 102 -7.30 3.89 -6.54
C HIS A 102 -8.38 4.25 -7.58
N PRO A 103 -9.11 5.38 -7.42
CA PRO A 103 -10.16 5.76 -8.36
C PRO A 103 -9.74 5.81 -9.84
N PRO A 104 -8.54 6.31 -10.20
CA PRO A 104 -8.12 6.35 -11.60
C PRO A 104 -7.92 4.99 -12.25
N CYS A 105 -7.63 3.95 -11.46
CA CYS A 105 -7.29 2.60 -11.94
C CYS A 105 -8.47 1.62 -11.83
N TYR A 106 -9.20 1.70 -10.73
CA TYR A 106 -10.30 0.77 -10.42
C TYR A 106 -11.69 1.31 -10.80
N GLY A 107 -11.87 2.65 -10.80
CA GLY A 107 -13.18 3.28 -10.94
C GLY A 107 -13.94 3.40 -9.61
N LEU A 108 -15.15 3.93 -9.68
CA LEU A 108 -16.01 4.18 -8.49
C LEU A 108 -17.37 3.48 -8.58
N ASP A 109 -17.63 2.74 -9.66
CA ASP A 109 -18.96 2.20 -9.98
C ASP A 109 -19.12 0.72 -9.60
N HIS A 110 -18.27 0.22 -8.66
CA HIS A 110 -18.32 -1.15 -8.19
C HIS A 110 -19.19 -1.30 -6.93
N THR A 111 -19.84 -2.45 -6.82
CA THR A 111 -20.65 -2.80 -5.65
C THR A 111 -19.77 -3.15 -4.44
N PRO A 112 -20.31 -3.12 -3.20
CA PRO A 112 -19.58 -3.57 -2.02
C PRO A 112 -19.04 -5.00 -2.12
N GLU A 113 -19.78 -5.89 -2.79
CA GLU A 113 -19.40 -7.28 -3.02
C GLU A 113 -18.23 -7.40 -4.00
N GLU A 114 -18.20 -6.54 -5.03
CA GLU A 114 -17.09 -6.46 -5.98
C GLU A 114 -15.85 -5.89 -5.31
N ASN A 115 -15.99 -4.85 -4.49
CA ASN A 115 -14.89 -4.23 -3.77
C ASN A 115 -14.21 -5.22 -2.81
N ILE A 116 -14.98 -5.97 -2.01
CA ILE A 116 -14.37 -6.95 -1.11
C ILE A 116 -13.78 -8.13 -1.88
N ARG A 117 -14.38 -8.56 -2.99
CA ARG A 117 -13.82 -9.60 -3.85
C ARG A 117 -12.44 -9.19 -4.38
N ALA A 118 -12.27 -7.95 -4.83
CA ALA A 118 -11.00 -7.41 -5.29
C ALA A 118 -9.89 -7.55 -4.22
N TYR A 119 -10.19 -7.17 -2.98
CA TYR A 119 -9.24 -7.33 -1.87
C TYR A 119 -8.96 -8.81 -1.55
N VAL A 120 -9.98 -9.66 -1.50
CA VAL A 120 -9.83 -11.09 -1.23
C VAL A 120 -8.94 -11.75 -2.30
N GLU A 121 -9.20 -11.48 -3.58
CA GLU A 121 -8.43 -12.08 -4.67
C GLU A 121 -6.98 -11.60 -4.70
N VAL A 122 -6.72 -10.33 -4.40
CA VAL A 122 -5.33 -9.82 -4.37
C VAL A 122 -4.56 -10.35 -3.17
N MET A 123 -5.19 -10.54 -2.01
CA MET A 123 -4.56 -11.12 -0.82
C MET A 123 -4.16 -12.60 -0.98
N LYS A 124 -4.76 -13.32 -1.92
CA LYS A 124 -4.34 -14.71 -2.26
C LYS A 124 -3.00 -14.77 -3.00
N LYS A 125 -2.51 -13.65 -3.49
CA LYS A 125 -1.22 -13.57 -4.19
C LYS A 125 -0.08 -13.54 -3.16
N PRO A 126 0.85 -14.52 -3.17
CA PRO A 126 1.83 -14.69 -2.08
C PRO A 126 2.85 -13.55 -1.99
N TYR A 127 2.95 -12.72 -2.98
CA TYR A 127 3.84 -11.55 -3.01
C TYR A 127 3.19 -10.26 -2.52
N VAL A 128 1.88 -10.25 -2.24
CA VAL A 128 1.20 -9.08 -1.67
C VAL A 128 1.34 -9.11 -0.15
N ASN A 129 2.02 -8.12 0.40
CA ASN A 129 2.34 -8.06 1.82
C ASN A 129 1.37 -7.21 2.62
N ILE A 130 0.85 -6.13 2.01
CA ILE A 130 0.03 -5.12 2.70
C ILE A 130 -1.14 -4.74 1.81
N ILE A 131 -2.32 -4.58 2.39
CA ILE A 131 -3.43 -3.85 1.77
C ILE A 131 -3.32 -2.38 2.19
N GLY A 132 -3.11 -1.51 1.20
CA GLY A 132 -2.96 -0.08 1.41
C GLY A 132 -4.30 0.62 1.63
N HIS A 133 -4.35 1.49 2.61
CA HIS A 133 -5.47 2.40 2.95
C HIS A 133 -6.89 1.86 2.67
N PRO A 134 -7.28 0.67 3.17
CA PRO A 134 -8.61 0.10 2.95
C PRO A 134 -9.73 0.88 3.66
N ASP A 135 -9.37 1.97 4.31
CA ASP A 135 -10.27 2.85 5.05
C ASP A 135 -11.05 3.85 4.17
N ASP A 136 -10.80 3.88 2.85
CA ASP A 136 -11.47 4.83 1.95
C ASP A 136 -12.94 4.43 1.69
N GLY A 137 -13.87 5.11 2.35
CA GLY A 137 -15.31 4.86 2.24
C GLY A 137 -15.92 5.19 0.87
N ARG A 138 -15.12 5.63 -0.11
CA ARG A 138 -15.56 5.69 -1.52
C ARG A 138 -15.69 4.29 -2.12
N PHE A 139 -15.04 3.29 -1.50
CA PHE A 139 -15.08 1.88 -1.87
C PHE A 139 -15.67 1.07 -0.70
N PRO A 140 -16.98 1.12 -0.48
CA PRO A 140 -17.61 0.42 0.64
C PRO A 140 -17.48 -1.10 0.48
N PHE A 141 -17.28 -1.82 1.59
CA PHE A 141 -17.24 -3.28 1.65
C PHE A 141 -17.39 -3.78 3.09
N ASP A 142 -17.47 -5.10 3.25
CA ASP A 142 -17.51 -5.76 4.56
C ASP A 142 -16.10 -5.92 5.14
N TYR A 143 -15.80 -5.14 6.20
CA TYR A 143 -14.52 -5.18 6.90
C TYR A 143 -14.25 -6.50 7.63
N GLU A 144 -15.29 -7.23 8.03
CA GLU A 144 -15.11 -8.52 8.70
C GLU A 144 -14.50 -9.55 7.74
N ILE A 145 -14.96 -9.57 6.49
CA ILE A 145 -14.39 -10.44 5.44
C ILE A 145 -12.93 -10.05 5.18
N LEU A 146 -12.62 -8.75 5.06
CA LEU A 146 -11.26 -8.27 4.86
C LEU A 146 -10.31 -8.77 5.95
N VAL A 147 -10.68 -8.55 7.22
CA VAL A 147 -9.85 -8.89 8.39
C VAL A 147 -9.65 -10.41 8.50
N LYS A 148 -10.70 -11.21 8.28
CA LYS A 148 -10.60 -12.68 8.29
C LYS A 148 -9.66 -13.19 7.18
N THR A 149 -9.80 -12.65 5.97
CA THR A 149 -8.92 -13.00 4.85
C THR A 149 -7.47 -12.60 5.13
N ALA A 150 -7.24 -11.41 5.70
CA ALA A 150 -5.91 -10.95 6.08
C ALA A 150 -5.25 -11.91 7.09
N LYS A 151 -6.02 -12.42 8.08
CA LYS A 151 -5.54 -13.45 9.01
C LYS A 151 -5.15 -14.74 8.30
N GLU A 152 -5.99 -15.21 7.38
CA GLU A 152 -5.78 -16.47 6.65
C GLU A 152 -4.56 -16.43 5.73
N THR A 153 -4.35 -15.28 5.07
CA THR A 153 -3.26 -15.09 4.09
C THR A 153 -1.96 -14.59 4.72
N GLY A 154 -2.03 -14.03 5.93
CA GLY A 154 -0.91 -13.34 6.58
C GLY A 154 -0.62 -11.95 6.00
N THR A 155 -1.56 -11.38 5.22
CA THR A 155 -1.44 -10.04 4.65
C THR A 155 -1.71 -8.99 5.72
N LEU A 156 -0.91 -7.94 5.80
CA LEU A 156 -1.10 -6.84 6.75
C LEU A 156 -2.15 -5.84 6.24
N LEU A 157 -2.83 -5.17 7.16
CA LEU A 157 -3.79 -4.11 6.88
C LEU A 157 -3.22 -2.77 7.32
N GLU A 158 -3.17 -1.81 6.41
CA GLU A 158 -2.59 -0.49 6.69
C GLU A 158 -3.55 0.41 7.46
N ILE A 159 -3.01 1.14 8.44
CA ILE A 159 -3.59 2.35 8.99
C ILE A 159 -2.82 3.53 8.40
N ASN A 160 -3.37 4.14 7.37
CA ASN A 160 -2.68 5.17 6.60
C ASN A 160 -2.80 6.55 7.27
N ASN A 161 -1.66 7.14 7.63
CA ASN A 161 -1.62 8.47 8.25
C ASN A 161 -2.18 9.59 7.35
N SER A 162 -2.04 9.46 6.03
CA SER A 162 -2.56 10.46 5.09
C SER A 162 -4.08 10.47 5.00
N SER A 163 -4.74 9.34 5.29
CA SER A 163 -6.21 9.23 5.35
C SER A 163 -6.83 10.15 6.41
N MET A 164 -6.09 10.39 7.48
CA MET A 164 -6.58 11.20 8.62
C MET A 164 -6.29 12.70 8.48
N ARG A 165 -5.62 13.13 7.41
CA ARG A 165 -5.34 14.55 7.18
C ARG A 165 -6.61 15.31 6.76
N PRO A 166 -6.81 16.56 7.20
CA PRO A 166 -7.98 17.38 6.79
C PRO A 166 -8.13 17.54 5.27
N GLN A 167 -7.02 17.47 4.53
CA GLN A 167 -6.97 17.64 3.07
C GLN A 167 -7.12 16.31 2.32
N SER A 168 -7.32 15.19 3.03
CA SER A 168 -7.51 13.88 2.40
C SER A 168 -8.74 13.88 1.49
N SER A 169 -8.61 13.32 0.30
CA SER A 169 -9.74 13.08 -0.60
C SER A 169 -10.58 11.86 -0.22
N ARG A 170 -10.05 11.00 0.67
CA ARG A 170 -10.72 9.79 1.19
C ARG A 170 -11.86 10.19 2.13
N LYS A 171 -12.89 9.35 2.21
CA LYS A 171 -14.12 9.63 2.99
C LYS A 171 -14.34 8.57 4.07
N GLY A 172 -14.96 8.96 5.20
CA GLY A 172 -15.34 8.03 6.27
C GLY A 172 -14.16 7.34 6.95
N THR A 173 -12.93 7.79 6.70
CA THR A 173 -11.69 7.09 7.05
C THR A 173 -11.56 6.78 8.53
N ARG A 174 -11.92 7.73 9.41
CA ARG A 174 -11.80 7.53 10.86
C ARG A 174 -12.69 6.40 11.37
N GLU A 175 -13.96 6.38 10.95
CA GLU A 175 -14.92 5.36 11.37
C GLU A 175 -14.53 3.99 10.83
N ASN A 176 -14.10 3.94 9.57
CA ASN A 176 -13.63 2.73 8.92
C ASN A 176 -12.37 2.16 9.61
N ILE A 177 -11.39 3.02 9.95
CA ILE A 177 -10.19 2.62 10.70
C ILE A 177 -10.59 2.03 12.06
N LEU A 178 -11.50 2.66 12.81
CA LEU A 178 -11.92 2.16 14.11
C LEU A 178 -12.62 0.80 13.99
N THR A 179 -13.51 0.64 13.01
CA THR A 179 -14.17 -0.63 12.71
C THR A 179 -13.15 -1.72 12.40
N MET A 180 -12.19 -1.43 11.52
CA MET A 180 -11.13 -2.38 11.15
C MET A 180 -10.26 -2.76 12.35
N LEU A 181 -9.87 -1.79 13.19
CA LEU A 181 -9.06 -2.05 14.40
C LEU A 181 -9.80 -2.92 15.43
N ASP A 182 -11.11 -2.69 15.65
CA ASP A 182 -11.90 -3.49 16.56
C ASP A 182 -12.01 -4.94 16.05
N LEU A 183 -12.21 -5.12 14.74
CA LEU A 183 -12.21 -6.46 14.12
C LEU A 183 -10.82 -7.12 14.18
N CYS A 184 -9.74 -6.37 13.92
CA CYS A 184 -8.37 -6.90 14.08
C CYS A 184 -8.11 -7.39 15.51
N ARG A 185 -8.58 -6.65 16.52
CA ARG A 185 -8.50 -7.08 17.92
C ARG A 185 -9.31 -8.33 18.17
N GLN A 186 -10.54 -8.40 17.64
CA GLN A 186 -11.44 -9.54 17.81
C GLN A 186 -10.88 -10.82 17.19
N TYR A 187 -10.28 -10.70 16.02
CA TYR A 187 -9.75 -11.83 15.24
C TYR A 187 -8.25 -12.07 15.44
N GLU A 188 -7.57 -11.26 16.23
CA GLU A 188 -6.12 -11.35 16.51
C GLU A 188 -5.26 -11.27 15.23
N VAL A 189 -5.51 -10.20 14.45
CA VAL A 189 -4.77 -9.85 13.23
C VAL A 189 -3.74 -8.77 13.52
#